data_462173049ec41dd2acd52678deffaa34
#
_entry.id   462173049ec41dd2acd52678deffaa34
#
_cell.length_a   1.000
_cell.length_b   1.000
_cell.length_c   1.000
_cell.angle_alpha   90.00
_cell.angle_beta   90.00
_cell.angle_gamma   90.00
#
_symmetry.space_group_name_H-M   'P 1'
#
loop_
_entity.id
_entity.type
_entity.pdbx_description
1 polymer ?
#
loop_
_entity_poly.entity_id
_entity_poly.type
_entity_poly.pdbx_seq_one_letter_code
_entity_poly.pdbx_strand_id
1 'polypeptide(L)'
;MKQFVVGSALLMFVGSLPRVTNDHHTISLELTAGVHKAAFEQFFGDTLPPMGYVQVCELHESDCRPSGIFADRVQLTDRKFAELKKVNNQVNTAVVPMSDLEHYGKIDWWTYPVDNKGDCEDYVLEKRRRLMEHGWPESTLLITVVRDENNEGHAVLTVRTDEGDLILDNKRNEIVNWADTPYIFAKAQSQRDPFHWVSLLPPNFTPQPTVSASNSH
;
A
#
# COMPACT_ATOMS: atom_id res chain seq x y z
N MET A 1 23.15 -99.96 4.33
CA MET A 1 22.35 -98.88 3.77
C MET A 1 21.43 -98.40 4.87
N LYS A 2 21.70 -97.24 5.46
CA LYS A 2 21.02 -96.74 6.67
C LYS A 2 19.98 -95.72 6.23
N GLN A 3 18.71 -95.94 6.56
CA GLN A 3 17.62 -94.99 6.42
C GLN A 3 17.64 -94.04 7.60
N PHE A 4 17.60 -92.78 7.35
CA PHE A 4 17.36 -91.74 8.34
C PHE A 4 15.93 -91.24 8.19
N VAL A 5 15.16 -91.33 9.25
CA VAL A 5 13.83 -90.78 9.43
C VAL A 5 14.05 -89.35 9.98
N VAL A 6 13.54 -88.36 9.30
CA VAL A 6 13.54 -87.00 9.81
C VAL A 6 12.13 -86.67 10.26
N GLY A 7 11.98 -86.45 11.56
CA GLY A 7 10.72 -86.01 12.16
C GLY A 7 10.53 -84.51 11.97
N SER A 8 9.39 -84.08 11.39
CA SER A 8 8.96 -82.70 11.33
C SER A 8 8.27 -82.24 12.60
N ALA A 9 8.86 -81.33 13.31
CA ALA A 9 8.23 -80.61 14.42
C ALA A 9 7.48 -79.39 13.89
N LEU A 10 6.18 -79.39 14.07
CA LEU A 10 5.29 -78.22 13.69
C LEU A 10 5.28 -77.20 14.84
N LEU A 11 5.97 -76.12 14.70
CA LEU A 11 5.90 -74.98 15.62
C LEU A 11 4.70 -74.13 15.26
N MET A 12 3.70 -74.08 16.12
CA MET A 12 2.61 -73.06 16.01
C MET A 12 3.10 -71.73 16.57
N PHE A 13 3.26 -70.75 15.68
CA PHE A 13 3.47 -69.34 16.03
C PHE A 13 2.10 -68.74 16.31
N VAL A 14 1.81 -68.41 17.55
CA VAL A 14 0.68 -67.58 17.95
C VAL A 14 1.13 -66.10 17.71
N GLY A 15 0.77 -65.57 16.58
CA GLY A 15 1.02 -64.16 16.26
C GLY A 15 0.07 -63.26 17.06
N SER A 16 0.59 -62.51 18.02
CA SER A 16 -0.11 -61.38 18.63
C SER A 16 -0.21 -60.25 17.62
N LEU A 17 -1.43 -59.89 17.20
CA LEU A 17 -1.69 -58.70 16.39
C LEU A 17 -1.48 -57.46 17.25
N PRO A 18 -0.75 -56.45 16.75
CA PRO A 18 -0.63 -55.19 17.45
C PRO A 18 -1.98 -54.44 17.43
N ARG A 19 -2.40 -54.02 18.62
CA ARG A 19 -3.57 -53.19 18.85
C ARG A 19 -3.26 -51.79 18.27
N VAL A 20 -3.92 -51.44 17.17
CA VAL A 20 -3.87 -50.08 16.61
C VAL A 20 -4.67 -49.16 17.54
N THR A 21 -3.99 -48.38 18.37
CA THR A 21 -4.58 -47.25 19.07
C THR A 21 -4.74 -46.12 18.08
N ASN A 22 -5.98 -45.80 17.72
CA ASN A 22 -6.32 -44.60 16.99
C ASN A 22 -6.13 -43.39 17.92
N ASP A 23 -4.93 -42.85 17.98
CA ASP A 23 -4.71 -41.51 18.48
C ASP A 23 -5.19 -40.53 17.42
N HIS A 24 -6.42 -40.04 17.58
CA HIS A 24 -6.91 -38.85 16.88
C HIS A 24 -6.14 -37.63 17.40
N HIS A 25 -4.92 -37.41 16.91
CA HIS A 25 -4.30 -36.13 16.95
C HIS A 25 -5.09 -35.24 15.98
N THR A 26 -6.07 -34.54 16.51
CA THR A 26 -6.67 -33.38 15.86
C THR A 26 -5.59 -32.33 15.75
N ILE A 27 -4.89 -32.29 14.61
CA ILE A 27 -4.04 -31.17 14.25
C ILE A 27 -5.01 -30.02 13.98
N SER A 28 -5.28 -29.20 15.00
CA SER A 28 -5.85 -27.90 14.80
C SER A 28 -4.80 -27.06 14.04
N LEU A 29 -4.88 -27.07 12.72
CA LEU A 29 -4.27 -26.03 11.90
C LEU A 29 -5.01 -24.74 12.25
N GLU A 30 -4.50 -24.01 13.24
CA GLU A 30 -4.81 -22.61 13.40
C GLU A 30 -4.23 -21.90 12.16
N LEU A 31 -5.09 -21.79 11.15
CA LEU A 31 -4.86 -20.95 9.99
C LEU A 31 -5.02 -19.50 10.46
N THR A 32 -4.03 -18.98 11.19
CA THR A 32 -3.83 -17.54 11.30
C THR A 32 -3.35 -17.07 9.94
N ALA A 33 -4.25 -17.07 8.97
CA ALA A 33 -4.06 -16.32 7.75
C ALA A 33 -4.13 -14.83 8.14
N GLY A 34 -3.01 -14.28 8.58
CA GLY A 34 -2.79 -12.87 8.51
C GLY A 34 -3.04 -12.52 7.04
N VAL A 35 -4.08 -11.72 6.76
CA VAL A 35 -4.31 -11.19 5.42
C VAL A 35 -3.13 -10.30 5.12
N HIS A 36 -2.06 -10.87 4.56
CA HIS A 36 -0.96 -10.07 4.02
C HIS A 36 -1.54 -9.32 2.82
N LYS A 37 -1.69 -8.01 2.95
CA LYS A 37 -1.98 -7.17 1.79
C LYS A 37 -0.89 -7.41 0.74
N ALA A 38 -1.28 -7.43 -0.55
CA ALA A 38 -0.30 -7.55 -1.62
C ALA A 38 0.70 -6.40 -1.58
N ALA A 39 1.95 -6.63 -2.02
CA ALA A 39 2.96 -5.57 -2.08
C ALA A 39 2.59 -4.44 -3.06
N PHE A 40 1.60 -4.66 -3.93
CA PHE A 40 1.15 -3.76 -4.98
C PHE A 40 -0.32 -3.41 -4.84
N GLU A 41 -0.64 -2.14 -5.01
CA GLU A 41 -2.01 -1.64 -5.08
C GLU A 41 -2.77 -2.23 -6.27
N GLN A 42 -4.07 -2.48 -6.09
CA GLN A 42 -4.97 -2.94 -7.15
C GLN A 42 -5.91 -1.81 -7.56
N PHE A 43 -6.12 -1.66 -8.86
CA PHE A 43 -7.01 -0.66 -9.45
C PHE A 43 -8.32 -1.32 -9.89
N PHE A 44 -9.46 -0.72 -9.53
CA PHE A 44 -10.78 -1.33 -9.71
C PHE A 44 -11.69 -0.59 -10.72
N GLY A 45 -11.15 0.32 -11.48
CA GLY A 45 -11.88 1.08 -12.50
C GLY A 45 -11.77 2.58 -12.30
N ASP A 46 -12.44 3.31 -13.18
CA ASP A 46 -12.34 4.76 -13.25
C ASP A 46 -13.13 5.45 -12.14
N THR A 47 -12.60 6.60 -11.68
CA THR A 47 -13.29 7.46 -10.71
C THR A 47 -13.01 8.92 -11.02
N LEU A 48 -13.73 9.82 -10.36
CA LEU A 48 -13.52 11.25 -10.53
C LEU A 48 -12.29 11.73 -9.75
N PRO A 49 -11.52 12.69 -10.31
CA PRO A 49 -10.44 13.35 -9.57
C PRO A 49 -10.99 14.09 -8.33
N PRO A 50 -10.14 14.39 -7.33
CA PRO A 50 -10.46 15.38 -6.31
C PRO A 50 -10.71 16.76 -6.95
N MET A 51 -11.63 17.54 -6.38
CA MET A 51 -11.94 18.88 -6.93
C MET A 51 -10.73 19.83 -6.84
N GLY A 52 -9.97 19.78 -5.73
CA GLY A 52 -8.74 20.55 -5.61
C GLY A 52 -7.71 20.21 -6.70
N TYR A 53 -7.61 18.93 -7.08
CA TYR A 53 -6.72 18.53 -8.19
C TYR A 53 -7.19 19.06 -9.57
N VAL A 54 -8.50 19.08 -9.83
CA VAL A 54 -9.04 19.69 -11.07
C VAL A 54 -8.58 21.15 -11.17
N GLN A 55 -8.64 21.88 -10.06
CA GLN A 55 -8.18 23.26 -9.98
C GLN A 55 -6.67 23.40 -10.20
N VAL A 56 -5.84 22.51 -9.66
CA VAL A 56 -4.40 22.48 -9.98
C VAL A 56 -4.18 22.38 -11.48
N CYS A 57 -4.95 21.54 -12.16
CA CYS A 57 -4.84 21.35 -13.61
C CYS A 57 -5.29 22.58 -14.42
N GLU A 58 -6.22 23.39 -13.91
CA GLU A 58 -6.59 24.68 -14.53
C GLU A 58 -5.46 25.72 -14.42
N LEU A 59 -4.69 25.69 -13.34
CA LEU A 59 -3.59 26.62 -13.08
C LEU A 59 -2.25 26.14 -13.66
N HIS A 60 -2.04 24.83 -13.70
CA HIS A 60 -0.80 24.14 -14.10
C HIS A 60 -1.08 23.05 -15.12
N GLU A 61 -1.66 23.40 -16.27
CA GLU A 61 -2.13 22.43 -17.28
C GLU A 61 -1.05 21.43 -17.72
N SER A 62 0.22 21.86 -17.77
CA SER A 62 1.35 20.99 -18.12
C SER A 62 1.54 19.82 -17.18
N ASP A 63 1.20 19.99 -15.89
CA ASP A 63 1.44 18.99 -14.83
C ASP A 63 0.37 17.90 -14.81
N CYS A 64 -0.69 18.12 -15.58
CA CYS A 64 -1.81 17.20 -15.74
C CYS A 64 -1.87 16.52 -17.12
N ARG A 65 -0.83 16.71 -17.93
CA ARG A 65 -0.70 16.06 -19.25
C ARG A 65 0.36 14.94 -19.17
N PRO A 66 0.14 13.81 -19.83
CA PRO A 66 1.16 12.77 -19.88
C PRO A 66 2.50 13.30 -20.41
N SER A 67 3.57 13.02 -19.69
CA SER A 67 4.94 13.43 -20.09
C SER A 67 5.47 12.71 -21.34
N GLY A 68 4.75 11.67 -21.80
CA GLY A 68 5.16 10.81 -22.92
C GLY A 68 6.18 9.74 -22.53
N ILE A 69 6.75 9.78 -21.34
CA ILE A 69 7.66 8.75 -20.81
C ILE A 69 6.88 7.85 -19.87
N PHE A 70 6.62 6.61 -20.30
CA PHE A 70 5.92 5.63 -19.49
C PHE A 70 6.88 4.58 -18.94
N ALA A 71 6.83 4.37 -17.62
CA ALA A 71 7.40 3.23 -16.93
C ALA A 71 6.29 2.59 -16.08
N ASP A 72 6.12 1.29 -16.15
CA ASP A 72 5.16 0.59 -15.29
C ASP A 72 5.61 0.66 -13.82
N ARG A 73 6.90 0.42 -13.59
CA ARG A 73 7.54 0.46 -12.28
C ARG A 73 8.99 0.91 -12.40
N VAL A 74 9.51 1.48 -11.33
CA VAL A 74 10.93 1.83 -11.23
C VAL A 74 11.66 0.70 -10.53
N GLN A 75 12.81 0.28 -11.07
CA GLN A 75 13.71 -0.61 -10.33
C GLN A 75 14.24 0.11 -9.09
N LEU A 76 13.92 -0.43 -7.92
CA LEU A 76 14.32 0.14 -6.63
C LEU A 76 15.76 -0.27 -6.32
N THR A 77 16.67 0.69 -6.39
CA THR A 77 18.05 0.52 -5.95
C THR A 77 18.27 1.27 -4.64
N ASP A 78 19.32 0.93 -3.89
CA ASP A 78 19.68 1.65 -2.66
C ASP A 78 19.82 3.16 -2.89
N ARG A 79 20.37 3.55 -4.04
CA ARG A 79 20.50 4.96 -4.44
C ARG A 79 19.14 5.61 -4.61
N LYS A 80 18.21 4.97 -5.32
CA LYS A 80 16.86 5.49 -5.53
C LYS A 80 16.08 5.55 -4.22
N PHE A 81 16.19 4.52 -3.39
CA PHE A 81 15.55 4.55 -2.07
C PHE A 81 16.11 5.67 -1.18
N ALA A 82 17.43 5.90 -1.20
CA ALA A 82 18.04 7.03 -0.50
C ALA A 82 17.55 8.38 -1.03
N GLU A 83 17.31 8.50 -2.34
CA GLU A 83 16.74 9.69 -2.96
C GLU A 83 15.29 9.94 -2.51
N LEU A 84 14.43 8.91 -2.50
CA LEU A 84 13.07 9.01 -1.96
C LEU A 84 13.09 9.52 -0.52
N LYS A 85 13.93 8.93 0.34
CA LYS A 85 14.09 9.37 1.74
C LYS A 85 14.53 10.83 1.83
N LYS A 86 15.48 11.23 1.00
CA LYS A 86 15.98 12.60 0.98
C LYS A 86 14.87 13.58 0.61
N VAL A 87 14.12 13.32 -0.47
CA VAL A 87 13.04 14.20 -0.93
C VAL A 87 11.92 14.25 0.12
N ASN A 88 11.49 13.09 0.65
CA ASN A 88 10.45 13.04 1.68
C ASN A 88 10.83 13.90 2.90
N ASN A 89 12.02 13.69 3.45
CA ASN A 89 12.50 14.43 4.62
C ASN A 89 12.69 15.92 4.34
N GLN A 90 13.21 16.29 3.17
CA GLN A 90 13.40 17.68 2.81
C GLN A 90 12.09 18.45 2.71
N VAL A 91 11.08 17.87 2.06
CA VAL A 91 9.77 18.51 1.94
C VAL A 91 9.07 18.55 3.29
N ASN A 92 9.08 17.45 4.05
CA ASN A 92 8.47 17.40 5.39
C ASN A 92 9.10 18.40 6.37
N THR A 93 10.38 18.72 6.19
CA THR A 93 11.07 19.71 7.04
C THR A 93 10.85 21.14 6.57
N ALA A 94 10.76 21.35 5.25
CA ALA A 94 10.69 22.69 4.67
C ALA A 94 9.28 23.29 4.73
N VAL A 95 8.24 22.45 4.57
CA VAL A 95 6.85 22.92 4.57
C VAL A 95 6.31 22.90 6.00
N VAL A 96 5.71 24.01 6.43
CA VAL A 96 5.04 24.14 7.72
C VAL A 96 3.57 23.75 7.58
N PRO A 97 3.04 22.83 8.37
CA PRO A 97 1.65 22.43 8.29
C PRO A 97 0.69 23.59 8.51
N MET A 98 -0.19 23.82 7.55
CA MET A 98 -1.25 24.84 7.63
C MET A 98 -2.42 24.36 6.75
N SER A 99 -3.62 24.33 7.32
CA SER A 99 -4.80 23.95 6.55
C SER A 99 -5.17 25.00 5.51
N ASP A 100 -5.78 24.60 4.43
CA ASP A 100 -6.29 25.49 3.40
C ASP A 100 -7.25 26.56 3.93
N LEU A 101 -8.10 26.17 4.88
CA LEU A 101 -9.03 27.11 5.49
C LEU A 101 -8.29 28.23 6.25
N GLU A 102 -7.22 27.89 6.97
CA GLU A 102 -6.41 28.84 7.71
C GLU A 102 -5.54 29.69 6.78
N HIS A 103 -5.02 29.09 5.70
CA HIS A 103 -4.08 29.70 4.79
C HIS A 103 -4.76 30.57 3.73
N TYR A 104 -5.82 30.03 3.09
CA TYR A 104 -6.47 30.62 1.92
C TYR A 104 -7.94 30.99 2.14
N GLY A 105 -8.54 30.63 3.31
CA GLY A 105 -9.98 30.77 3.55
C GLY A 105 -10.84 29.83 2.70
N LYS A 106 -10.28 28.73 2.20
CA LYS A 106 -10.92 27.74 1.34
C LYS A 106 -10.86 26.36 2.01
N ILE A 107 -11.74 25.43 1.65
CA ILE A 107 -11.81 24.12 2.31
C ILE A 107 -10.86 23.10 1.65
N ASP A 108 -10.62 23.20 0.35
CA ASP A 108 -9.85 22.24 -0.46
C ASP A 108 -9.18 23.01 -1.60
N TRP A 109 -7.94 23.48 -1.36
CA TRP A 109 -7.20 24.37 -2.27
C TRP A 109 -5.81 23.85 -2.56
N TRP A 110 -5.71 22.89 -3.39
CA TRP A 110 -4.45 22.27 -3.79
C TRP A 110 -3.53 23.24 -4.52
N THR A 111 -2.31 23.40 -4.04
CA THR A 111 -1.32 24.28 -4.66
C THR A 111 0.11 23.84 -4.33
N TYR A 112 1.09 24.37 -5.06
CA TYR A 112 2.48 24.20 -4.65
C TYR A 112 2.79 25.13 -3.46
N PRO A 113 3.48 24.62 -2.40
CA PRO A 113 3.76 25.38 -1.17
C PRO A 113 4.88 26.41 -1.39
N VAL A 114 4.63 27.47 -2.20
CA VAL A 114 5.63 28.47 -2.61
C VAL A 114 6.12 29.34 -1.45
N ASP A 115 5.33 29.46 -0.39
CA ASP A 115 5.68 30.17 0.85
C ASP A 115 6.07 29.22 1.99
N ASN A 116 6.30 27.94 1.66
CA ASN A 116 6.62 26.86 2.58
C ASN A 116 5.51 26.59 3.63
N LYS A 117 4.25 26.74 3.27
CA LYS A 117 3.10 26.36 4.07
C LYS A 117 2.13 25.55 3.23
N GLY A 118 1.40 24.64 3.87
CA GLY A 118 0.40 23.84 3.18
C GLY A 118 -0.04 22.63 3.98
N ASP A 119 -1.00 21.88 3.46
CA ASP A 119 -1.45 20.63 4.05
C ASP A 119 -1.09 19.41 3.18
N CYS A 120 -1.76 18.27 3.37
CA CYS A 120 -1.24 16.99 2.88
C CYS A 120 -1.02 16.95 1.37
N GLU A 121 -1.91 17.53 0.57
CA GLU A 121 -1.82 17.53 -0.89
C GLU A 121 -0.69 18.43 -1.41
N ASP A 122 -0.44 19.55 -0.76
CA ASP A 122 0.64 20.48 -1.14
C ASP A 122 2.01 19.81 -0.97
N TYR A 123 2.18 19.02 0.13
CA TYR A 123 3.38 18.20 0.31
C TYR A 123 3.51 17.14 -0.79
N VAL A 124 2.41 16.51 -1.20
CA VAL A 124 2.42 15.49 -2.25
C VAL A 124 2.80 16.11 -3.60
N LEU A 125 2.19 17.23 -3.98
CA LEU A 125 2.52 17.96 -5.20
C LEU A 125 4.01 18.32 -5.25
N GLU A 126 4.56 18.85 -4.15
CA GLU A 126 5.95 19.25 -4.06
C GLU A 126 6.92 18.06 -4.12
N LYS A 127 6.62 16.95 -3.41
CA LYS A 127 7.43 15.73 -3.48
C LYS A 127 7.46 15.16 -4.90
N ARG A 128 6.28 15.07 -5.53
CA ARG A 128 6.14 14.59 -6.91
C ARG A 128 6.96 15.44 -7.87
N ARG A 129 6.82 16.76 -7.82
CA ARG A 129 7.58 17.70 -8.65
C ARG A 129 9.08 17.50 -8.51
N ARG A 130 9.62 17.46 -7.27
CA ARG A 130 11.06 17.28 -7.03
C ARG A 130 11.57 15.93 -7.54
N LEU A 131 10.80 14.85 -7.38
CA LEU A 131 11.20 13.56 -7.91
C LEU A 131 11.21 13.56 -9.44
N MET A 132 10.24 14.20 -10.10
CA MET A 132 10.23 14.34 -11.54
C MET A 132 11.43 15.18 -12.04
N GLU A 133 11.81 16.25 -11.35
CA GLU A 133 13.03 17.03 -11.62
C GLU A 133 14.32 16.20 -11.50
N HIS A 134 14.31 15.17 -10.64
CA HIS A 134 15.40 14.21 -10.50
C HIS A 134 15.31 13.06 -11.53
N GLY A 135 14.39 13.13 -12.48
CA GLY A 135 14.26 12.15 -13.56
C GLY A 135 13.46 10.90 -13.22
N TRP A 136 12.65 10.94 -12.17
CA TRP A 136 11.68 9.86 -11.91
C TRP A 136 10.55 9.93 -12.93
N PRO A 137 10.16 8.79 -13.54
CA PRO A 137 9.04 8.77 -14.46
C PRO A 137 7.74 9.19 -13.77
N GLU A 138 7.03 10.13 -14.36
CA GLU A 138 5.75 10.62 -13.87
C GLU A 138 4.76 9.49 -13.59
N SER A 139 4.68 8.53 -14.50
CA SER A 139 3.79 7.36 -14.41
C SER A 139 4.03 6.45 -13.21
N THR A 140 5.13 6.65 -12.48
CA THR A 140 5.46 5.91 -11.26
C THR A 140 5.24 6.71 -9.98
N LEU A 141 4.78 7.96 -10.09
CA LEU A 141 4.59 8.89 -8.99
C LEU A 141 3.11 9.31 -8.93
N LEU A 142 2.30 8.56 -8.22
CA LEU A 142 0.86 8.73 -8.22
C LEU A 142 0.39 9.49 -6.98
N ILE A 143 -0.30 10.60 -7.18
CA ILE A 143 -1.04 11.24 -6.09
C ILE A 143 -2.17 10.29 -5.68
N THR A 144 -2.24 9.97 -4.41
CA THR A 144 -3.17 8.97 -3.87
C THR A 144 -3.97 9.56 -2.73
N VAL A 145 -5.28 9.46 -2.81
CA VAL A 145 -6.20 9.87 -1.74
C VAL A 145 -6.53 8.66 -0.89
N VAL A 146 -6.38 8.82 0.40
CA VAL A 146 -6.63 7.80 1.42
C VAL A 146 -7.56 8.33 2.50
N ARG A 147 -8.07 7.46 3.35
CA ARG A 147 -8.57 7.80 4.69
C ARG A 147 -7.57 7.32 5.70
N ASP A 148 -7.22 8.20 6.61
CA ASP A 148 -6.28 7.89 7.68
C ASP A 148 -6.93 7.07 8.82
N GLU A 149 -6.19 6.80 9.86
CA GLU A 149 -6.62 6.07 11.05
C GLU A 149 -7.80 6.70 11.79
N ASN A 150 -8.03 8.00 11.60
CA ASN A 150 -9.16 8.75 12.16
C ASN A 150 -10.35 8.80 11.19
N ASN A 151 -10.25 8.13 10.03
CA ASN A 151 -11.21 8.19 8.93
C ASN A 151 -11.34 9.58 8.30
N GLU A 152 -10.30 10.42 8.44
CA GLU A 152 -10.19 11.72 7.80
C GLU A 152 -9.59 11.60 6.40
N GLY A 153 -9.95 12.53 5.51
CA GLY A 153 -9.34 12.60 4.17
C GLY A 153 -7.86 12.94 4.29
N HIS A 154 -7.02 12.24 3.50
CA HIS A 154 -5.58 12.48 3.49
C HIS A 154 -5.01 12.17 2.12
N ALA A 155 -3.93 12.87 1.73
CA ALA A 155 -3.22 12.63 0.49
C ALA A 155 -1.79 12.15 0.76
N VAL A 156 -1.34 11.17 -0.02
CA VAL A 156 0.01 10.62 0.02
C VAL A 156 0.57 10.46 -1.40
N LEU A 157 1.88 10.39 -1.55
CA LEU A 157 2.51 10.04 -2.82
C LEU A 157 2.82 8.54 -2.85
N THR A 158 2.16 7.82 -3.74
CA THR A 158 2.51 6.42 -4.05
C THR A 158 3.61 6.39 -5.08
N VAL A 159 4.71 5.69 -4.79
CA VAL A 159 5.82 5.45 -5.71
C VAL A 159 5.81 3.99 -6.13
N ARG A 160 5.59 3.75 -7.43
CA ARG A 160 5.51 2.39 -7.98
C ARG A 160 6.89 1.84 -8.27
N THR A 161 7.29 0.81 -7.52
CA THR A 161 8.59 0.13 -7.66
C THR A 161 8.43 -1.36 -7.95
N ASP A 162 9.48 -2.01 -8.40
CA ASP A 162 9.50 -3.47 -8.60
C ASP A 162 9.46 -4.27 -7.28
N GLU A 163 9.77 -3.64 -6.15
CA GLU A 163 9.71 -4.25 -4.81
C GLU A 163 8.40 -4.00 -4.07
N GLY A 164 7.51 -3.15 -4.62
CA GLY A 164 6.22 -2.80 -4.04
C GLY A 164 5.86 -1.34 -4.27
N ASP A 165 4.65 -0.97 -3.89
CA ASP A 165 4.19 0.42 -3.94
C ASP A 165 4.53 1.09 -2.61
N LEU A 166 5.44 2.08 -2.66
CA LEU A 166 5.98 2.78 -1.49
C LEU A 166 5.24 4.10 -1.25
N ILE A 167 5.05 4.44 0.01
CA ILE A 167 4.31 5.64 0.42
C ILE A 167 5.25 6.70 1.00
N LEU A 168 5.20 7.91 0.41
CA LEU A 168 5.79 9.12 0.95
C LEU A 168 4.68 9.98 1.56
N ASP A 169 4.80 10.28 2.85
CA ASP A 169 3.76 10.88 3.66
C ASP A 169 4.33 12.10 4.43
N ASN A 170 3.52 13.13 4.64
CA ASN A 170 3.92 14.28 5.47
C ASN A 170 3.74 14.00 6.98
N LYS A 171 2.90 13.04 7.36
CA LYS A 171 2.71 12.62 8.75
C LYS A 171 3.87 11.77 9.31
N ARG A 172 4.71 11.22 8.43
CA ARG A 172 5.85 10.37 8.82
C ARG A 172 7.01 10.50 7.85
N ASN A 173 8.24 10.36 8.37
CA ASN A 173 9.44 10.40 7.52
C ASN A 173 9.82 9.02 6.98
N GLU A 174 9.35 7.95 7.62
CA GLU A 174 9.58 6.58 7.18
C GLU A 174 8.80 6.31 5.90
N ILE A 175 9.50 5.72 4.92
CA ILE A 175 8.89 5.23 3.71
C ILE A 175 8.55 3.76 3.93
N VAL A 176 7.29 3.43 3.81
CA VAL A 176 6.78 2.07 4.02
C VAL A 176 6.01 1.59 2.80
N ASN A 177 5.81 0.27 2.69
CA ASN A 177 4.90 -0.26 1.69
C ASN A 177 3.46 0.18 2.00
N TRP A 178 2.64 0.40 0.96
CA TRP A 178 1.23 0.79 1.13
C TRP A 178 0.48 -0.16 2.07
N ALA A 179 0.81 -1.46 2.00
CA ALA A 179 0.19 -2.51 2.81
C ALA A 179 0.47 -2.37 4.31
N ASP A 180 1.57 -1.72 4.68
CA ASP A 180 2.02 -1.53 6.07
C ASP A 180 1.50 -0.21 6.67
N THR A 181 0.72 0.56 5.90
CA THR A 181 0.05 1.76 6.41
C THR A 181 -1.28 1.40 7.08
N PRO A 182 -1.76 2.20 8.05
CA PRO A 182 -3.08 2.04 8.63
C PRO A 182 -4.21 2.58 7.73
N TYR A 183 -3.89 3.04 6.53
CA TYR A 183 -4.80 3.80 5.66
C TYR A 183 -5.74 2.92 4.86
N ILE A 184 -6.92 3.49 4.54
CA ILE A 184 -7.84 2.97 3.54
C ILE A 184 -7.60 3.74 2.24
N PHE A 185 -7.04 3.08 1.25
CA PHE A 185 -6.74 3.66 -0.07
C PHE A 185 -8.02 3.80 -0.87
N ALA A 186 -8.38 5.02 -1.25
CA ALA A 186 -9.64 5.31 -1.93
C ALA A 186 -9.48 5.42 -3.45
N LYS A 187 -8.57 6.24 -3.91
CA LYS A 187 -8.30 6.49 -5.33
C LYS A 187 -6.89 7.02 -5.56
N ALA A 188 -6.38 6.81 -6.76
CA ALA A 188 -5.10 7.35 -7.20
C ALA A 188 -5.16 7.88 -8.63
N GLN A 189 -4.14 8.65 -9.01
CA GLN A 189 -3.92 9.00 -10.41
C GLN A 189 -3.69 7.74 -11.26
N SER A 190 -4.13 7.78 -12.51
CA SER A 190 -3.76 6.78 -13.50
C SER A 190 -2.30 6.95 -13.91
N GLN A 191 -1.58 5.85 -14.07
CA GLN A 191 -0.20 5.87 -14.60
C GLN A 191 -0.10 6.41 -16.02
N ARG A 192 -1.17 6.28 -16.81
CA ARG A 192 -1.18 6.61 -18.24
C ARG A 192 -1.57 8.06 -18.51
N ASP A 193 -2.37 8.61 -17.63
CA ASP A 193 -2.89 9.97 -17.76
C ASP A 193 -3.07 10.56 -16.36
N PRO A 194 -2.27 11.55 -15.97
CA PRO A 194 -2.33 12.12 -14.62
C PRO A 194 -3.65 12.86 -14.34
N PHE A 195 -4.42 13.25 -15.36
CA PHE A 195 -5.76 13.83 -15.16
C PHE A 195 -6.83 12.76 -14.91
N HIS A 196 -6.58 11.53 -15.32
CA HIS A 196 -7.47 10.40 -15.11
C HIS A 196 -7.23 9.74 -13.75
N TRP A 197 -8.28 9.32 -13.06
CA TRP A 197 -8.20 8.73 -11.72
C TRP A 197 -8.86 7.35 -11.68
N VAL A 198 -8.30 6.48 -10.86
CA VAL A 198 -8.73 5.09 -10.69
C VAL A 198 -9.08 4.82 -9.23
N SER A 199 -10.10 3.98 -9.02
CA SER A 199 -10.50 3.52 -7.70
C SER A 199 -9.53 2.48 -7.16
N LEU A 200 -9.16 2.59 -5.90
CA LEU A 200 -8.43 1.59 -5.11
C LEU A 200 -9.38 0.78 -4.22
N LEU A 201 -10.66 1.14 -4.19
CA LEU A 201 -11.70 0.41 -3.48
C LEU A 201 -12.39 -0.57 -4.42
N PRO A 202 -12.56 -1.84 -4.02
CA PRO A 202 -13.32 -2.80 -4.82
C PRO A 202 -14.78 -2.35 -4.98
N PRO A 203 -15.48 -2.74 -6.06
CA PRO A 203 -16.81 -2.25 -6.41
C PRO A 203 -17.89 -2.38 -5.32
N ASN A 204 -17.71 -3.33 -4.40
CA ASN A 204 -18.66 -3.59 -3.30
C ASN A 204 -18.07 -3.19 -1.92
N PHE A 205 -17.08 -2.32 -1.90
CA PHE A 205 -16.50 -1.86 -0.65
C PHE A 205 -17.52 -1.05 0.15
N THR A 206 -17.85 -1.53 1.34
CA THR A 206 -18.65 -0.78 2.32
C THR A 206 -17.69 -0.33 3.43
N PRO A 207 -17.51 0.98 3.65
CA PRO A 207 -16.73 1.46 4.79
C PRO A 207 -17.32 0.90 6.08
N GLN A 208 -16.49 0.24 6.89
CA GLN A 208 -16.90 -0.15 8.23
C GLN A 208 -17.12 1.13 9.05
N PRO A 209 -18.24 1.26 9.76
CA PRO A 209 -18.40 2.36 10.70
C PRO A 209 -17.31 2.27 11.75
N THR A 210 -16.57 3.36 11.97
CA THR A 210 -15.65 3.45 13.09
C THR A 210 -16.45 3.32 14.37
N VAL A 211 -16.27 2.22 15.10
CA VAL A 211 -16.82 2.05 16.44
C VAL A 211 -16.03 3.00 17.34
N SER A 212 -16.57 4.19 17.57
CA SER A 212 -16.08 5.05 18.65
C SER A 212 -16.19 4.23 19.93
N ALA A 213 -15.05 3.86 20.51
CA ALA A 213 -15.03 3.26 21.83
C ALA A 213 -15.63 4.30 22.78
N SER A 214 -16.90 4.14 23.12
CA SER A 214 -17.50 4.89 24.20
C SER A 214 -16.81 4.46 25.48
N ASN A 215 -15.90 5.30 25.98
CA ASN A 215 -15.39 5.20 27.34
C ASN A 215 -16.59 5.37 28.29
N SER A 216 -17.11 4.26 28.77
CA SER A 216 -17.97 4.24 29.94
C SER A 216 -17.07 4.51 31.15
N HIS A 217 -17.28 5.66 31.78
CA HIS A 217 -16.79 5.99 33.12
C HIS A 217 -17.47 5.11 34.16
#